data_62c7dfe8d01166a1d6e09a133763b0f4
#
_entry.id   62c7dfe8d01166a1d6e09a133763b0f4
#
_cell.length_a   1.000
_cell.length_b   1.000
_cell.length_c   1.000
_cell.angle_alpha   90.00
_cell.angle_beta   90.00
_cell.angle_gamma   90.00
#
_symmetry.space_group_name_H-M   'P 1'
#
loop_
_entity.id
_entity.type
_entity.pdbx_description
1 polymer ?
#
loop_
_entity_poly.entity_id
_entity_poly.type
_entity_poly.pdbx_seq_one_letter_code
_entity_poly.pdbx_strand_id
1 'polypeptide(L)'
;MKHNGNIKEKENEIHSKIFIGIDPGKNGGVAVISEIPEHEATISFKCPKTPVEMAYTLVSTIPTHVPYSDVLVTIEHVHAMPKNGVVSMFSFGQNLGQWEGILGAFELNVVYTGPRTWMQHYDCKPNMERRERK
;
A
#
# COMPACT_ATOMS: atom_id res chain seq x y z
N MET A 1 25.89 35.54 -27.40
CA MET A 1 25.48 34.15 -27.67
C MET A 1 24.61 33.69 -26.53
N LYS A 2 23.33 33.51 -26.78
CA LYS A 2 22.38 33.00 -25.77
C LYS A 2 22.35 31.49 -25.89
N HIS A 3 22.89 30.76 -24.92
CA HIS A 3 22.66 29.34 -24.78
C HIS A 3 21.38 29.12 -23.96
N ASN A 4 20.29 28.95 -24.67
CA ASN A 4 19.07 28.38 -24.09
C ASN A 4 19.28 26.85 -23.93
N GLY A 5 19.77 26.47 -22.76
CA GLY A 5 19.71 25.07 -22.33
C GLY A 5 18.31 24.77 -21.84
N ASN A 6 17.46 24.23 -22.70
CA ASN A 6 16.24 23.54 -22.29
C ASN A 6 16.65 22.29 -21.49
N ILE A 7 16.71 22.42 -20.19
CA ILE A 7 16.67 21.27 -19.29
C ILE A 7 15.23 20.79 -19.34
N LYS A 8 14.95 19.84 -20.24
CA LYS A 8 13.76 19.02 -20.11
C LYS A 8 13.95 18.21 -18.82
N GLU A 9 13.25 18.63 -17.77
CA GLU A 9 12.98 17.78 -16.65
C GLU A 9 12.31 16.52 -17.24
N LYS A 10 13.06 15.42 -17.27
CA LYS A 10 12.47 14.11 -17.45
C LYS A 10 11.64 13.88 -16.20
N GLU A 11 10.34 14.12 -16.29
CA GLU A 11 9.39 13.52 -15.39
C GLU A 11 9.69 12.02 -15.43
N ASN A 12 10.26 11.51 -14.34
CA ASN A 12 10.36 10.09 -14.10
C ASN A 12 8.94 9.60 -13.88
N GLU A 13 8.24 9.28 -14.96
CA GLU A 13 7.02 8.48 -14.86
C GLU A 13 7.44 7.17 -14.17
N ILE A 14 6.95 7.00 -12.95
CA ILE A 14 7.11 5.75 -12.21
C ILE A 14 6.22 4.75 -12.91
N HIS A 15 6.79 3.99 -13.84
CA HIS A 15 6.11 2.89 -14.49
C HIS A 15 6.10 1.66 -13.58
N SER A 16 5.40 1.77 -12.44
CA SER A 16 5.17 0.61 -11.60
C SER A 16 4.28 -0.39 -12.32
N LYS A 17 4.67 -1.65 -12.33
CA LYS A 17 3.94 -2.75 -12.95
C LYS A 17 3.15 -3.57 -11.95
N ILE A 18 3.50 -3.45 -10.68
CA ILE A 18 2.80 -4.09 -9.57
C ILE A 18 2.42 -3.02 -8.55
N PHE A 19 1.16 -3.02 -8.17
CA PHE A 19 0.60 -2.16 -7.15
C PHE A 19 0.09 -3.01 -6.00
N ILE A 20 0.54 -2.70 -4.79
CA ILE A 20 0.13 -3.41 -3.57
C ILE A 20 -0.55 -2.39 -2.66
N GLY A 21 -1.81 -2.64 -2.32
CA GLY A 21 -2.55 -1.86 -1.33
C GLY A 21 -2.60 -2.61 0.00
N ILE A 22 -2.27 -1.95 1.09
CA ILE A 22 -2.29 -2.54 2.44
C ILE A 22 -3.19 -1.70 3.34
N ASP A 23 -4.22 -2.34 3.88
CA ASP A 23 -5.02 -1.86 5.00
C ASP A 23 -4.52 -2.59 6.25
N PRO A 24 -3.72 -1.95 7.13
CA PRO A 24 -3.13 -2.61 8.29
C PRO A 24 -4.18 -2.94 9.34
N GLY A 25 -3.89 -3.93 10.16
CA GLY A 25 -4.70 -4.30 11.32
C GLY A 25 -5.32 -5.68 11.23
N LYS A 26 -5.87 -6.13 12.36
CA LYS A 26 -6.45 -7.47 12.52
C LYS A 26 -7.55 -7.80 11.49
N ASN A 27 -8.32 -6.78 11.11
CA ASN A 27 -9.44 -6.90 10.15
C ASN A 27 -9.10 -6.26 8.80
N GLY A 28 -7.87 -5.89 8.60
CA GLY A 28 -7.39 -5.30 7.37
C GLY A 28 -7.21 -6.31 6.23
N GLY A 29 -6.62 -5.84 5.15
CA GLY A 29 -6.41 -6.64 3.96
C GLY A 29 -5.23 -6.19 3.12
N VAL A 30 -4.88 -7.02 2.18
CA VAL A 30 -3.89 -6.74 1.16
C VAL A 30 -4.51 -6.98 -0.19
N ALA A 31 -4.33 -6.06 -1.11
CA ALA A 31 -4.72 -6.22 -2.51
C ALA A 31 -3.49 -6.05 -3.40
N VAL A 32 -3.39 -6.86 -4.43
CA VAL A 32 -2.29 -6.81 -5.40
C VAL A 32 -2.88 -6.70 -6.79
N ILE A 33 -2.43 -5.73 -7.56
CA ILE A 33 -2.76 -5.55 -8.97
C ILE A 33 -1.46 -5.68 -9.75
N SER A 34 -1.40 -6.61 -10.68
CA SER A 34 -0.29 -6.79 -11.60
C SER A 34 -0.71 -6.42 -13.01
N GLU A 35 0.04 -5.52 -13.62
CA GLU A 35 -0.12 -5.10 -15.02
C GLU A 35 0.91 -5.77 -15.95
N ILE A 36 1.57 -6.83 -15.47
CA ILE A 36 2.53 -7.58 -16.26
C ILE A 36 1.78 -8.51 -17.22
N PRO A 37 1.97 -8.42 -18.54
CA PRO A 37 1.14 -9.13 -19.54
C PRO A 37 1.04 -10.65 -19.30
N GLU A 38 2.12 -11.31 -18.88
CA GLU A 38 2.15 -12.75 -18.61
C GLU A 38 1.64 -13.11 -17.20
N HIS A 39 1.44 -12.10 -16.34
CA HIS A 39 1.03 -12.24 -14.95
C HIS A 39 -0.01 -11.21 -14.54
N GLU A 40 -0.88 -10.81 -15.49
CA GLU A 40 -1.98 -9.91 -15.18
C GLU A 40 -2.90 -10.57 -14.13
N ALA A 41 -3.02 -9.92 -12.98
CA ALA A 41 -3.78 -10.45 -11.87
C ALA A 41 -4.30 -9.34 -10.97
N THR A 42 -5.48 -9.56 -10.41
CA THR A 42 -6.00 -8.78 -9.28
C THR A 42 -6.40 -9.77 -8.21
N ILE A 43 -5.68 -9.75 -7.09
CA ILE A 43 -5.92 -10.65 -5.96
C ILE A 43 -6.07 -9.84 -4.67
N SER A 44 -6.86 -10.35 -3.74
CA SER A 44 -6.98 -9.76 -2.41
C SER A 44 -7.12 -10.85 -1.35
N PHE A 45 -6.61 -10.58 -0.17
CA PHE A 45 -6.67 -11.50 0.97
C PHE A 45 -6.64 -10.73 2.28
N LYS A 46 -6.98 -11.40 3.38
CA LYS A 46 -6.93 -10.81 4.71
C LYS A 46 -5.49 -10.47 5.09
N CYS A 47 -5.31 -9.40 5.87
CA CYS A 47 -4.01 -9.04 6.42
C CYS A 47 -3.39 -10.23 7.16
N PRO A 48 -2.16 -10.64 6.83
CA PRO A 48 -1.45 -11.70 7.54
C PRO A 48 -1.27 -11.37 9.03
N LYS A 49 -1.20 -12.37 9.87
CA LYS A 49 -1.23 -12.19 11.33
C LYS A 49 0.16 -11.98 11.95
N THR A 50 1.19 -12.48 11.30
CA THR A 50 2.57 -12.44 11.83
C THR A 50 3.52 -11.77 10.84
N PRO A 51 4.62 -11.18 11.33
CA PRO A 51 5.63 -10.59 10.44
C PRO A 51 6.21 -11.58 9.42
N VAL A 52 6.34 -12.86 9.79
CA VAL A 52 6.81 -13.90 8.88
C VAL A 52 5.81 -14.13 7.74
N GLU A 53 4.52 -14.24 8.06
CA GLU A 53 3.47 -14.36 7.07
C GLU A 53 3.36 -13.12 6.17
N MET A 54 3.53 -11.92 6.74
CA MET A 54 3.56 -10.65 6.00
C MET A 54 4.70 -10.65 4.98
N ALA A 55 5.91 -10.97 5.41
CA ALA A 55 7.08 -11.02 4.54
C ALA A 55 6.92 -12.09 3.44
N TYR A 56 6.47 -13.29 3.81
CA TYR A 56 6.23 -14.38 2.86
C TYR A 56 5.18 -14.00 1.80
N THR A 57 4.07 -13.45 2.25
CA THR A 57 2.99 -13.00 1.37
C THR A 57 3.48 -11.95 0.39
N LEU A 58 4.21 -10.95 0.87
CA LEU A 58 4.77 -9.89 0.05
C LEU A 58 5.67 -10.46 -1.04
N VAL A 59 6.64 -11.30 -0.67
CA VAL A 59 7.60 -11.90 -1.62
C VAL A 59 6.90 -12.83 -2.60
N SER A 60 5.92 -13.61 -2.16
CA SER A 60 5.20 -14.56 -3.02
C SER A 60 4.27 -13.90 -4.04
N THR A 61 3.86 -12.66 -3.80
CA THR A 61 3.01 -11.90 -4.74
C THR A 61 3.81 -11.13 -5.79
N ILE A 62 5.11 -10.98 -5.61
CA ILE A 62 5.99 -10.29 -6.56
C ILE A 62 6.76 -11.35 -7.36
N PRO A 63 6.55 -11.45 -8.69
CA PRO A 63 7.30 -12.38 -9.52
C PRO A 63 8.81 -12.15 -9.43
N THR A 64 9.60 -13.22 -9.40
CA THR A 64 11.06 -13.16 -9.17
C THR A 64 11.85 -12.35 -10.19
N HIS A 65 11.31 -12.19 -11.39
CA HIS A 65 11.93 -11.39 -12.46
C HIS A 65 11.58 -9.91 -12.42
N VAL A 66 10.68 -9.49 -11.49
CA VAL A 66 10.27 -8.10 -11.35
C VAL A 66 11.16 -7.40 -10.31
N PRO A 67 11.88 -6.36 -10.72
CA PRO A 67 12.66 -5.58 -9.76
C PRO A 67 11.74 -4.84 -8.80
N TYR A 68 12.15 -4.69 -7.56
CA TYR A 68 11.35 -3.99 -6.54
C TYR A 68 11.12 -2.52 -6.85
N SER A 69 11.95 -1.92 -7.70
CA SER A 69 11.74 -0.56 -8.24
C SER A 69 10.45 -0.43 -9.08
N ASP A 70 9.94 -1.55 -9.63
CA ASP A 70 8.71 -1.61 -10.42
C ASP A 70 7.49 -1.97 -9.56
N VAL A 71 7.63 -1.97 -8.25
CA VAL A 71 6.57 -2.24 -7.28
C VAL A 71 6.26 -0.96 -6.50
N LEU A 72 4.99 -0.57 -6.49
CA LEU A 72 4.49 0.52 -5.66
C LEU A 72 3.58 -0.03 -4.58
N VAL A 73 3.89 0.27 -3.34
CA VAL A 73 3.06 -0.10 -2.20
C VAL A 73 2.34 1.14 -1.67
N THR A 74 1.03 1.04 -1.55
CA THR A 74 0.23 2.04 -0.86
C THR A 74 -0.26 1.45 0.45
N ILE A 75 0.05 2.10 1.56
CA ILE A 75 -0.37 1.67 2.89
C ILE A 75 -1.29 2.72 3.52
N GLU A 76 -2.41 2.28 4.08
CA GLU A 76 -3.30 3.18 4.80
C GLU A 76 -2.66 3.61 6.12
N HIS A 77 -2.54 4.92 6.30
CA HIS A 77 -2.01 5.53 7.51
C HIS A 77 -3.14 6.18 8.30
N VAL A 78 -3.52 5.54 9.39
CA VAL A 78 -4.56 6.02 10.30
C VAL A 78 -3.91 6.59 11.55
N HIS A 79 -4.29 7.81 11.90
CA HIS A 79 -3.85 8.42 13.15
C HIS A 79 -4.68 7.90 14.34
N ALA A 80 -4.04 7.86 15.51
CA ALA A 80 -4.72 7.55 16.75
C ALA A 80 -5.91 8.52 17.01
N MET A 81 -7.08 7.96 17.26
CA MET A 81 -8.26 8.74 17.60
C MET A 81 -8.54 8.70 19.11
N PRO A 82 -8.89 9.83 19.77
CA PRO A 82 -9.07 9.88 21.22
C PRO A 82 -10.13 8.93 21.78
N LYS A 83 -11.03 8.43 20.93
CA LYS A 83 -12.13 7.52 21.32
C LYS A 83 -11.79 6.03 21.11
N ASN A 84 -10.62 5.71 20.59
CA ASN A 84 -10.22 4.32 20.38
C ASN A 84 -9.64 3.74 21.69
N GLY A 85 -9.99 2.49 21.98
CA GLY A 85 -9.43 1.78 23.13
C GLY A 85 -7.91 1.62 23.03
N VAL A 86 -7.21 1.75 24.15
CA VAL A 86 -5.73 1.68 24.21
C VAL A 86 -5.20 0.38 23.60
N VAL A 87 -5.83 -0.76 23.88
CA VAL A 87 -5.42 -2.08 23.37
C VAL A 87 -5.56 -2.14 21.84
N SER A 88 -6.65 -1.62 21.29
CA SER A 88 -6.85 -1.58 19.84
C SER A 88 -5.83 -0.68 19.15
N MET A 89 -5.50 0.45 19.74
CA MET A 89 -4.50 1.37 19.22
C MET A 89 -3.10 0.77 19.25
N PHE A 90 -2.75 0.09 20.33
CA PHE A 90 -1.47 -0.61 20.45
C PHE A 90 -1.33 -1.70 19.38
N SER A 91 -2.35 -2.56 19.24
CA SER A 91 -2.35 -3.63 18.25
C SER A 91 -2.27 -3.11 16.82
N PHE A 92 -2.98 -2.02 16.53
CA PHE A 92 -2.94 -1.37 15.22
C PHE A 92 -1.55 -0.80 14.94
N GLY A 93 -0.99 -0.03 15.88
CA GLY A 93 0.34 0.55 15.74
C GLY A 93 1.43 -0.51 15.59
N GLN A 94 1.32 -1.62 16.31
CA GLN A 94 2.24 -2.75 16.19
C GLN A 94 2.15 -3.36 14.78
N ASN A 95 0.97 -3.60 14.25
CA ASN A 95 0.76 -4.16 12.93
C ASN A 95 1.29 -3.22 11.83
N LEU A 96 0.99 -1.93 11.93
CA LEU A 96 1.51 -0.92 11.00
C LEU A 96 3.04 -0.89 11.02
N GLY A 97 3.66 -0.84 12.21
CA GLY A 97 5.12 -0.83 12.34
C GLY A 97 5.79 -2.11 11.81
N GLN A 98 5.14 -3.27 11.93
CA GLN A 98 5.61 -4.51 11.31
C GLN A 98 5.63 -4.41 9.79
N TRP A 99 4.56 -3.89 9.17
CA TRP A 99 4.52 -3.64 7.74
C TRP A 99 5.62 -2.66 7.30
N GLU A 100 5.74 -1.52 7.98
CA GLU A 100 6.77 -0.51 7.69
C GLU A 100 8.18 -1.09 7.76
N GLY A 101 8.46 -1.90 8.78
CA GLY A 101 9.74 -2.56 8.92
C GLY A 101 10.04 -3.54 7.79
N ILE A 102 9.07 -4.35 7.38
CA ILE A 102 9.20 -5.31 6.28
C ILE A 102 9.39 -4.59 4.94
N LEU A 103 8.52 -3.61 4.65
CA LEU A 103 8.60 -2.84 3.40
C LEU A 103 9.92 -2.09 3.29
N GLY A 104 10.41 -1.53 4.39
CA GLY A 104 11.71 -0.87 4.46
C GLY A 104 12.88 -1.84 4.27
N ALA A 105 12.82 -3.04 4.85
CA ALA A 105 13.85 -4.06 4.69
C ALA A 105 14.01 -4.54 3.24
N PHE A 106 12.92 -4.54 2.47
CA PHE A 106 12.93 -4.85 1.03
C PHE A 106 13.15 -3.62 0.14
N GLU A 107 13.36 -2.45 0.72
CA GLU A 107 13.57 -1.18 -0.01
C GLU A 107 12.47 -0.88 -1.05
N LEU A 108 11.22 -1.23 -0.72
CA LEU A 108 10.09 -1.01 -1.61
C LEU A 108 9.67 0.47 -1.61
N ASN A 109 9.15 0.93 -2.75
CA ASN A 109 8.56 2.25 -2.86
C ASN A 109 7.22 2.27 -2.12
N VAL A 110 7.10 3.08 -1.07
CA VAL A 110 5.90 3.16 -0.23
C VAL A 110 5.29 4.54 -0.28
N VAL A 111 3.98 4.58 -0.51
CA VAL A 111 3.15 5.79 -0.41
C VAL A 111 2.13 5.59 0.70
N TYR A 112 2.00 6.59 1.55
CA TYR A 112 0.98 6.61 2.61
C TYR A 112 -0.28 7.31 2.13
N THR A 113 -1.43 6.72 2.39
CA THR A 113 -2.73 7.32 2.09
C THR A 113 -3.62 7.37 3.32
N GLY A 114 -4.27 8.49 3.55
CA GLY A 114 -5.27 8.61 4.62
C GLY A 114 -6.64 8.12 4.17
N PRO A 115 -7.51 7.70 5.12
CA PRO A 115 -8.86 7.24 4.80
C PRO A 115 -9.68 8.23 3.97
N ARG A 116 -9.56 9.52 4.24
CA ARG A 116 -10.28 10.56 3.49
C ARG A 116 -9.90 10.59 2.01
N THR A 117 -8.63 10.37 1.70
CA THR A 117 -8.12 10.45 0.32
C THR A 117 -8.76 9.39 -0.56
N TRP A 118 -8.69 8.11 -0.16
CA TRP A 118 -9.27 7.04 -0.94
C TRP A 118 -10.81 7.03 -0.90
N MET A 119 -11.42 7.42 0.23
CA MET A 119 -12.88 7.54 0.33
C MET A 119 -13.44 8.61 -0.59
N GLN A 120 -12.76 9.74 -0.76
CA GLN A 120 -13.14 10.77 -1.73
C GLN A 120 -13.00 10.28 -3.17
N HIS A 121 -11.93 9.56 -3.47
CA HIS A 121 -11.68 9.02 -4.81
C HIS A 121 -12.80 8.06 -5.25
N TYR A 122 -13.32 7.25 -4.34
CA TYR A 122 -14.40 6.29 -4.61
C TYR A 122 -15.80 6.82 -4.24
N ASP A 123 -15.95 8.13 -4.04
CA ASP A 123 -17.22 8.78 -3.66
C ASP A 123 -17.91 8.15 -2.43
N CYS A 124 -17.12 7.67 -1.49
CA CYS A 124 -17.60 7.08 -0.25
C CYS A 124 -18.10 8.18 0.70
N LYS A 125 -19.39 8.18 1.00
CA LYS A 125 -19.98 9.15 1.95
C LYS A 125 -19.65 8.77 3.40
N PRO A 126 -19.46 9.75 4.31
CA PRO A 126 -19.15 9.47 5.72
C PRO A 126 -20.18 8.60 6.44
N ASN A 127 -21.44 8.64 6.00
CA ASN A 127 -22.57 7.92 6.60
C ASN A 127 -22.92 6.61 5.89
N MET A 128 -22.11 6.18 4.92
CA MET A 128 -22.35 4.88 4.29
C MET A 128 -22.16 3.75 5.29
N GLU A 129 -23.12 2.81 5.31
CA GLU A 129 -22.98 1.61 6.11
C GLU A 129 -21.73 0.81 5.68
N ARG A 130 -21.12 0.10 6.63
CA ARG A 130 -19.90 -0.68 6.39
C ARG A 130 -20.05 -1.69 5.23
N ARG A 131 -21.28 -2.15 4.96
CA ARG A 131 -21.60 -3.06 3.85
C ARG A 131 -21.54 -2.42 2.48
N GLU A 132 -21.81 -1.11 2.41
CA GLU A 132 -21.84 -0.34 1.16
C GLU A 132 -20.46 0.15 0.73
N ARG A 133 -19.48 0.11 1.67
CA ARG A 133 -18.10 0.57 1.45
C ARG A 133 -17.14 -0.54 0.99
N LYS A 134 -17.63 -1.77 0.81
CA LYS A 134 -16.80 -2.91 0.41
C LYS A 134 -17.05 -3.31 -1.02
#